data_4e342f08491847d2c4f2ddff96ac4052
#
_entry.id   4e342f08491847d2c4f2ddff96ac4052
#
_cell.length_a   1.000
_cell.length_b   1.000
_cell.length_c   1.000
_cell.angle_alpha   90.00
_cell.angle_beta   90.00
_cell.angle_gamma   90.00
#
_symmetry.space_group_name_H-M   'P 1'
#
loop_
_entity.id
_entity.type
_entity.pdbx_description
1 polymer ?
#
loop_
_entity_poly.entity_id
_entity_poly.type
_entity_poly.pdbx_seq_one_letter_code
_entity_poly.pdbx_strand_id
1 'polypeptide(L)'
;MDRMTIRTDKRANQIINLTGICKSFTFVLTILLLGGCVKDDLYNTPHPDKGAVRVTTDWSGASSEAVLPQSYMLRIGTQEQTASGTDNAFNTLFEPGRQDLLIYHQAEGITLTDHTATINTVADGTLEPMPGYLFSGAAELEIVKDDTLQVIVKMEQRIRSLTLALKLTPGDKERIVSTAATLTGIASAIDLRDGAITVAEGKTVVPAFAIAAGSGRTRAEGQPILSATQRMLGAMPGEKQILTLAITLPDGYVHTLTSDLTEALKNFGGDMEPLELDATLELPVEAGMDATITDWKEVDNGHIDIH
;
A
#
# COMPACT_ATOMS: atom_id res chain seq x y z
N MET A 1 -71.35 57.78 5.05
CA MET A 1 -72.21 58.09 3.90
C MET A 1 -71.73 57.22 2.77
N ASP A 2 -72.41 56.28 2.18
CA ASP A 2 -73.80 55.85 2.19
C ASP A 2 -73.83 54.47 1.51
N ARG A 3 -74.65 53.66 2.08
CA ARG A 3 -75.53 52.62 1.54
C ARG A 3 -75.02 51.47 0.70
N MET A 4 -74.98 50.39 1.34
CA MET A 4 -75.80 49.19 1.27
C MET A 4 -76.76 49.10 0.07
N THR A 5 -76.56 48.10 -0.79
CA THR A 5 -77.71 47.48 -1.49
C THR A 5 -77.46 45.98 -1.68
N ILE A 6 -78.26 45.24 -0.98
CA ILE A 6 -78.47 43.79 -1.09
C ILE A 6 -79.25 43.53 -2.38
N ARG A 7 -78.82 42.55 -3.16
CA ARG A 7 -79.70 41.84 -4.08
C ARG A 7 -79.55 40.33 -3.93
N THR A 8 -80.56 39.79 -3.32
CA THR A 8 -80.96 38.39 -3.40
C THR A 8 -81.47 38.07 -4.82
N ASP A 9 -81.02 37.07 -5.45
CA ASP A 9 -81.91 36.24 -6.31
C ASP A 9 -81.39 34.81 -6.57
N LYS A 10 -82.30 33.92 -6.23
CA LYS A 10 -82.74 32.68 -6.84
C LYS A 10 -81.74 31.49 -6.94
N ARG A 11 -81.96 30.62 -5.98
CA ARG A 11 -81.72 29.19 -6.11
C ARG A 11 -82.48 28.62 -7.33
N ALA A 12 -81.76 28.07 -8.27
CA ALA A 12 -82.25 27.05 -9.15
C ALA A 12 -81.69 25.69 -8.75
N ASN A 13 -82.59 24.84 -8.22
CA ASN A 13 -82.28 23.46 -7.93
C ASN A 13 -81.84 22.73 -9.21
N GLN A 14 -80.59 22.35 -9.32
CA GLN A 14 -80.16 21.23 -10.11
C GLN A 14 -79.76 20.08 -9.22
N ILE A 15 -80.69 19.16 -8.98
CA ILE A 15 -80.42 17.84 -8.47
C ILE A 15 -79.69 17.09 -9.58
N ILE A 16 -78.38 17.21 -9.61
CA ILE A 16 -77.56 16.36 -10.43
C ILE A 16 -77.57 14.96 -9.78
N ASN A 17 -78.02 13.97 -10.55
CA ASN A 17 -78.20 12.58 -10.13
C ASN A 17 -76.82 12.00 -9.74
N LEU A 18 -76.45 12.14 -8.45
CA LEU A 18 -75.20 11.65 -7.86
C LEU A 18 -75.08 10.13 -7.95
N THR A 19 -76.17 9.40 -8.14
CA THR A 19 -76.16 7.94 -8.22
C THR A 19 -75.63 7.39 -9.55
N GLY A 20 -75.67 8.15 -10.65
CA GLY A 20 -75.12 7.74 -11.94
C GLY A 20 -73.60 7.90 -11.99
N ILE A 21 -73.11 8.97 -11.42
CA ILE A 21 -71.62 9.27 -11.41
C ILE A 21 -70.88 8.30 -10.47
N CYS A 22 -71.50 7.94 -9.34
CA CYS A 22 -70.86 7.01 -8.40
C CYS A 22 -70.76 5.59 -8.99
N LYS A 23 -71.74 5.14 -9.75
CA LYS A 23 -71.69 3.79 -10.45
C LYS A 23 -70.67 3.77 -11.57
N SER A 24 -70.50 4.85 -12.36
CA SER A 24 -69.46 4.92 -13.40
C SER A 24 -68.04 5.02 -12.81
N PHE A 25 -67.88 5.74 -11.71
CA PHE A 25 -66.58 5.86 -11.05
C PHE A 25 -66.15 4.55 -10.40
N THR A 26 -67.07 3.82 -9.77
CA THR A 26 -66.79 2.49 -9.20
C THR A 26 -66.44 1.47 -10.25
N PHE A 27 -67.07 1.51 -11.44
CA PHE A 27 -66.80 0.59 -12.53
C PHE A 27 -65.39 0.87 -13.20
N VAL A 28 -65.05 2.17 -13.36
CA VAL A 28 -63.70 2.56 -13.88
C VAL A 28 -62.61 2.23 -12.86
N LEU A 29 -62.87 2.42 -11.57
CA LEU A 29 -61.91 2.10 -10.49
C LEU A 29 -61.71 0.58 -10.35
N THR A 30 -62.75 -0.23 -10.58
CA THR A 30 -62.64 -1.70 -10.56
C THR A 30 -61.85 -2.25 -11.78
N ILE A 31 -61.94 -1.61 -12.94
CA ILE A 31 -61.19 -1.97 -14.13
C ILE A 31 -59.70 -1.60 -13.95
N LEU A 32 -59.38 -0.49 -13.27
CA LEU A 32 -58.02 -0.11 -12.95
C LEU A 32 -57.33 -1.03 -11.92
N LEU A 33 -58.12 -1.68 -11.06
CA LEU A 33 -57.57 -2.65 -10.09
C LEU A 33 -57.35 -4.04 -10.70
N LEU A 34 -57.91 -4.35 -11.87
CA LEU A 34 -57.68 -5.63 -12.56
C LEU A 34 -56.52 -5.59 -13.56
N GLY A 35 -55.96 -4.41 -13.87
CA GLY A 35 -54.79 -4.24 -14.72
C GLY A 35 -53.43 -4.38 -13.97
N GLY A 36 -53.45 -4.65 -12.66
CA GLY A 36 -52.26 -4.65 -11.81
C GLY A 36 -51.56 -5.97 -11.59
N CYS A 37 -51.95 -7.04 -12.29
CA CYS A 37 -51.17 -8.26 -12.33
C CYS A 37 -50.51 -8.42 -13.71
N VAL A 38 -49.61 -7.55 -14.04
CA VAL A 38 -48.47 -7.97 -14.87
C VAL A 38 -47.69 -8.90 -13.97
N LYS A 39 -47.94 -10.20 -14.13
CA LYS A 39 -47.00 -11.21 -13.68
C LYS A 39 -45.75 -10.96 -14.53
N ASP A 40 -44.85 -10.11 -14.03
CA ASP A 40 -43.53 -10.11 -14.55
C ASP A 40 -43.03 -11.54 -14.44
N ASP A 41 -42.79 -12.16 -15.56
CA ASP A 41 -42.08 -13.44 -15.63
C ASP A 41 -40.64 -13.21 -15.17
N LEU A 42 -40.48 -12.77 -13.92
CA LEU A 42 -39.19 -12.68 -13.22
C LEU A 42 -38.48 -14.04 -13.16
N TYR A 43 -39.22 -15.12 -13.45
CA TYR A 43 -38.69 -16.50 -13.50
C TYR A 43 -38.10 -16.87 -14.85
N ASN A 44 -38.12 -15.99 -15.86
CA ASN A 44 -37.69 -16.34 -17.21
C ASN A 44 -36.53 -15.48 -17.73
N THR A 45 -35.94 -14.65 -16.89
CA THR A 45 -34.61 -14.08 -17.17
C THR A 45 -33.60 -15.22 -17.01
N PRO A 46 -32.81 -15.56 -18.02
CA PRO A 46 -31.77 -16.56 -17.88
C PRO A 46 -30.78 -16.05 -16.80
N HIS A 47 -30.72 -16.77 -15.67
CA HIS A 47 -29.74 -16.51 -14.66
C HIS A 47 -28.35 -16.82 -15.23
N PRO A 48 -27.35 -15.97 -15.03
CA PRO A 48 -26.03 -16.25 -15.55
C PRO A 48 -25.48 -17.52 -14.91
N ASP A 49 -24.91 -18.40 -15.73
CA ASP A 49 -24.23 -19.62 -15.25
C ASP A 49 -22.89 -19.29 -14.51
N LYS A 50 -22.54 -18.03 -14.44
CA LYS A 50 -21.31 -17.48 -13.84
C LYS A 50 -21.62 -16.60 -12.64
N GLY A 51 -20.60 -16.39 -11.80
CA GLY A 51 -20.68 -15.50 -10.64
C GLY A 51 -19.93 -14.18 -10.85
N ALA A 52 -20.40 -13.14 -10.17
CA ALA A 52 -19.72 -11.85 -10.10
C ALA A 52 -18.78 -11.79 -8.90
N VAL A 53 -17.72 -10.96 -9.00
CA VAL A 53 -16.77 -10.72 -7.89
C VAL A 53 -16.67 -9.23 -7.64
N ARG A 54 -16.87 -8.86 -6.38
CA ARG A 54 -16.64 -7.51 -5.86
C ARG A 54 -15.53 -7.56 -4.81
N VAL A 55 -14.55 -6.68 -4.95
CA VAL A 55 -13.36 -6.63 -4.11
C VAL A 55 -13.32 -5.31 -3.36
N THR A 56 -13.14 -5.38 -2.05
CA THR A 56 -12.81 -4.25 -1.20
C THR A 56 -11.37 -4.39 -0.73
N THR A 57 -10.52 -3.41 -1.01
CA THR A 57 -9.13 -3.40 -0.57
C THR A 57 -8.98 -2.69 0.77
N ASP A 58 -8.30 -3.33 1.73
CA ASP A 58 -7.96 -2.77 3.04
C ASP A 58 -6.49 -2.36 3.05
N TRP A 59 -6.23 -1.07 3.17
CA TRP A 59 -4.88 -0.46 3.16
C TRP A 59 -4.36 -0.14 4.57
N SER A 60 -5.01 -0.61 5.62
CA SER A 60 -4.64 -0.31 7.01
C SER A 60 -3.24 -0.80 7.41
N GLY A 61 -2.61 -1.67 6.62
CA GLY A 61 -1.25 -2.16 6.83
C GLY A 61 -0.16 -1.32 6.15
N ALA A 62 -0.49 -0.17 5.57
CA ALA A 62 0.51 0.73 4.99
C ALA A 62 1.25 1.49 6.08
N SER A 63 2.58 1.61 5.96
CA SER A 63 3.39 2.41 6.87
C SER A 63 3.13 3.91 6.72
N SER A 64 3.52 4.68 7.73
CA SER A 64 3.34 6.14 7.78
C SER A 64 4.03 6.90 6.64
N GLU A 65 5.11 6.36 6.07
CA GLU A 65 5.84 6.94 4.94
C GLU A 65 5.37 6.46 3.58
N ALA A 66 4.56 5.40 3.51
CA ALA A 66 4.18 4.80 2.25
C ALA A 66 3.13 5.62 1.52
N VAL A 67 3.38 5.90 0.25
CA VAL A 67 2.39 6.54 -0.63
C VAL A 67 1.57 5.46 -1.29
N LEU A 68 0.25 5.48 -1.06
CA LEU A 68 -0.67 4.52 -1.67
C LEU A 68 -0.76 4.73 -3.18
N PRO A 69 -0.85 3.67 -3.98
CA PRO A 69 -0.98 3.77 -5.42
C PRO A 69 -2.35 4.35 -5.81
N GLN A 70 -2.39 5.17 -6.85
CA GLN A 70 -3.64 5.71 -7.39
C GLN A 70 -4.46 4.66 -8.12
N SER A 71 -3.78 3.63 -8.65
CA SER A 71 -4.39 2.51 -9.35
C SER A 71 -3.60 1.23 -9.11
N TYR A 72 -4.28 0.10 -9.21
CA TYR A 72 -3.71 -1.23 -9.03
C TYR A 72 -4.41 -2.23 -9.92
N MET A 73 -3.85 -3.43 -10.05
CA MET A 73 -4.38 -4.51 -10.88
C MET A 73 -5.13 -5.51 -10.00
N LEU A 74 -6.30 -5.90 -10.44
CA LEU A 74 -7.04 -7.07 -9.97
C LEU A 74 -6.83 -8.19 -10.99
N ARG A 75 -6.41 -9.38 -10.56
CA ARG A 75 -6.19 -10.53 -11.45
C ARG A 75 -6.84 -11.79 -10.89
N ILE A 76 -7.69 -12.42 -11.70
CA ILE A 76 -8.23 -13.76 -11.44
C ILE A 76 -7.92 -14.61 -12.68
N GLY A 77 -7.11 -15.64 -12.54
CA GLY A 77 -6.60 -16.43 -13.65
C GLY A 77 -5.90 -15.56 -14.71
N THR A 78 -6.42 -15.52 -15.93
CA THR A 78 -5.92 -14.69 -17.03
C THR A 78 -6.64 -13.35 -17.17
N GLN A 79 -7.65 -13.08 -16.37
CA GLN A 79 -8.44 -11.85 -16.41
C GLN A 79 -7.78 -10.80 -15.52
N GLU A 80 -7.38 -9.68 -16.12
CA GLU A 80 -6.80 -8.54 -15.43
C GLU A 80 -7.66 -7.30 -15.63
N GLN A 81 -7.82 -6.53 -14.58
CA GLN A 81 -8.57 -5.29 -14.59
C GLN A 81 -7.86 -4.23 -13.74
N THR A 82 -7.65 -3.04 -14.30
CA THR A 82 -7.19 -1.87 -13.53
C THR A 82 -8.32 -1.39 -12.62
N ALA A 83 -7.98 -1.13 -11.38
CA ALA A 83 -8.88 -0.66 -10.33
C ALA A 83 -8.31 0.59 -9.64
N SER A 84 -9.17 1.33 -8.94
CA SER A 84 -8.81 2.51 -8.14
C SER A 84 -9.76 2.67 -6.96
N GLY A 85 -9.32 3.40 -5.93
CA GLY A 85 -10.09 3.50 -4.68
C GLY A 85 -10.14 2.17 -3.93
N THR A 86 -11.15 1.97 -3.08
CA THR A 86 -11.23 0.79 -2.21
C THR A 86 -12.19 -0.27 -2.72
N ASP A 87 -13.30 0.11 -3.34
CA ASP A 87 -14.36 -0.80 -3.78
C ASP A 87 -14.40 -0.93 -5.29
N ASN A 88 -14.23 -2.14 -5.80
CA ASN A 88 -14.24 -2.43 -7.22
C ASN A 88 -15.00 -3.72 -7.52
N ALA A 89 -15.74 -3.74 -8.62
CA ALA A 89 -16.34 -4.96 -9.17
C ALA A 89 -15.60 -5.32 -10.46
N PHE A 90 -15.40 -6.62 -10.68
CA PHE A 90 -14.94 -7.06 -12.00
C PHE A 90 -15.99 -6.82 -13.07
N ASN A 91 -15.57 -6.35 -14.23
CA ASN A 91 -16.44 -6.16 -15.39
C ASN A 91 -16.82 -7.48 -16.09
N THR A 92 -16.21 -8.59 -15.65
CA THR A 92 -16.37 -9.93 -16.19
C THR A 92 -16.96 -10.85 -15.13
N LEU A 93 -17.82 -11.78 -15.56
CA LEU A 93 -18.30 -12.87 -14.73
C LEU A 93 -17.35 -14.08 -14.84
N PHE A 94 -17.19 -14.80 -13.75
CA PHE A 94 -16.28 -15.94 -13.62
C PHE A 94 -17.03 -17.26 -13.54
N GLU A 95 -16.38 -18.34 -14.00
CA GLU A 95 -16.90 -19.69 -13.82
C GLU A 95 -16.98 -20.03 -12.32
N PRO A 96 -18.03 -20.73 -11.87
CA PRO A 96 -18.17 -21.18 -10.50
C PRO A 96 -17.03 -22.11 -10.08
N GLY A 97 -16.67 -22.06 -8.79
CA GLY A 97 -15.64 -22.87 -8.17
C GLY A 97 -14.51 -22.03 -7.61
N ARG A 98 -13.42 -22.71 -7.26
CA ARG A 98 -12.26 -22.11 -6.61
C ARG A 98 -11.41 -21.33 -7.61
N GLN A 99 -11.09 -20.07 -7.28
CA GLN A 99 -10.29 -19.16 -8.07
C GLN A 99 -9.31 -18.39 -7.16
N ASP A 100 -8.15 -18.04 -7.67
CA ASP A 100 -7.18 -17.22 -6.93
C ASP A 100 -7.25 -15.77 -7.41
N LEU A 101 -7.49 -14.86 -6.47
CA LEU A 101 -7.38 -13.42 -6.67
C LEU A 101 -6.00 -12.94 -6.26
N LEU A 102 -5.32 -12.21 -7.12
CA LEU A 102 -4.12 -11.45 -6.83
C LEU A 102 -4.36 -9.97 -7.11
N ILE A 103 -3.96 -9.13 -6.16
CA ILE A 103 -4.02 -7.67 -6.26
C ILE A 103 -2.61 -7.13 -6.13
N TYR A 104 -2.19 -6.25 -7.04
CA TYR A 104 -0.86 -5.67 -7.02
C TYR A 104 -0.81 -4.37 -7.84
N HIS A 105 0.24 -3.59 -7.69
CA HIS A 105 0.48 -2.44 -8.57
C HIS A 105 1.91 -2.42 -9.07
N GLN A 106 2.15 -1.71 -10.16
CA GLN A 106 3.48 -1.50 -10.70
C GLN A 106 4.19 -0.41 -9.90
N ALA A 107 5.25 -0.79 -9.18
CA ALA A 107 6.09 0.15 -8.45
C ALA A 107 7.34 0.51 -9.27
N GLU A 108 7.87 1.72 -9.07
CA GLU A 108 9.11 2.18 -9.71
C GLU A 108 10.30 1.32 -9.25
N GLY A 109 11.24 1.03 -10.16
CA GLY A 109 12.42 0.21 -9.85
C GLY A 109 12.13 -1.27 -9.61
N ILE A 110 10.91 -1.76 -9.93
CA ILE A 110 10.49 -3.15 -9.74
C ILE A 110 9.94 -3.70 -11.05
N THR A 111 10.39 -4.87 -11.43
CA THR A 111 9.85 -5.66 -12.53
C THR A 111 8.91 -6.74 -11.98
N LEU A 112 7.71 -6.81 -12.56
CA LEU A 112 6.72 -7.83 -12.23
C LEU A 112 6.68 -8.89 -13.33
N THR A 113 6.76 -10.16 -12.93
CA THR A 113 6.63 -11.31 -13.85
C THR A 113 5.72 -12.32 -13.18
N ASP A 114 4.56 -12.58 -13.77
CA ASP A 114 3.50 -13.42 -13.21
C ASP A 114 3.10 -12.97 -11.79
N HIS A 115 3.56 -13.67 -10.78
CA HIS A 115 3.32 -13.36 -9.37
C HIS A 115 4.61 -13.00 -8.61
N THR A 116 5.72 -12.81 -9.34
CA THR A 116 7.02 -12.45 -8.74
C THR A 116 7.33 -10.98 -8.97
N ALA A 117 7.70 -10.29 -7.91
CA ALA A 117 8.25 -8.94 -7.94
C ALA A 117 9.76 -9.00 -7.74
N THR A 118 10.51 -8.38 -8.64
CA THR A 118 11.99 -8.34 -8.60
C THR A 118 12.45 -6.89 -8.61
N ILE A 119 13.31 -6.50 -7.64
CA ILE A 119 13.98 -5.19 -7.66
C ILE A 119 14.95 -5.15 -8.83
N ASN A 120 14.88 -4.09 -9.62
CA ASN A 120 15.77 -3.90 -10.74
C ASN A 120 17.23 -3.73 -10.27
N THR A 121 18.17 -4.09 -11.13
CA THR A 121 19.59 -3.81 -10.90
C THR A 121 20.00 -2.54 -11.66
N VAL A 122 20.88 -1.76 -11.05
CA VAL A 122 21.53 -0.62 -11.71
C VAL A 122 22.74 -1.09 -12.55
N ALA A 123 23.40 -0.16 -13.22
CA ALA A 123 24.43 -0.49 -14.23
C ALA A 123 25.62 -1.31 -13.71
N ASP A 124 25.95 -1.24 -12.42
CA ASP A 124 27.03 -2.00 -11.77
C ASP A 124 26.58 -3.39 -11.26
N GLY A 125 25.30 -3.74 -11.47
CA GLY A 125 24.71 -5.02 -11.05
C GLY A 125 24.20 -5.05 -9.61
N THR A 126 24.30 -3.92 -8.87
CA THR A 126 23.69 -3.79 -7.55
C THR A 126 22.19 -3.46 -7.67
N LEU A 127 21.45 -3.63 -6.56
CA LEU A 127 20.01 -3.35 -6.55
C LEU A 127 19.75 -1.84 -6.60
N GLU A 128 18.62 -1.47 -7.20
CA GLU A 128 18.04 -0.13 -7.09
C GLU A 128 17.89 0.23 -5.59
N PRO A 129 18.56 1.29 -5.08
CA PRO A 129 18.57 1.58 -3.64
C PRO A 129 17.26 2.18 -3.12
N MET A 130 16.45 2.77 -4.00
CA MET A 130 15.20 3.45 -3.64
C MET A 130 14.02 3.02 -4.52
N PRO A 131 13.70 1.72 -4.59
CA PRO A 131 12.51 1.28 -5.31
C PRO A 131 11.25 1.90 -4.71
N GLY A 132 10.19 2.03 -5.51
CA GLY A 132 8.88 2.48 -5.04
C GLY A 132 8.30 1.53 -3.99
N TYR A 133 7.42 2.03 -3.11
CA TYR A 133 6.68 1.15 -2.21
C TYR A 133 5.81 0.19 -3.03
N LEU A 134 5.91 -1.08 -2.74
CA LEU A 134 5.17 -2.15 -3.39
C LEU A 134 4.08 -2.66 -2.44
N PHE A 135 2.88 -2.82 -2.96
CA PHE A 135 1.76 -3.43 -2.24
C PHE A 135 1.21 -4.61 -3.03
N SER A 136 0.87 -5.67 -2.33
CA SER A 136 0.15 -6.80 -2.91
C SER A 136 -0.82 -7.41 -1.90
N GLY A 137 -1.84 -8.09 -2.40
CA GLY A 137 -2.78 -8.86 -1.60
C GLY A 137 -3.28 -10.05 -2.40
N ALA A 138 -3.58 -11.16 -1.74
CA ALA A 138 -4.11 -12.35 -2.39
C ALA A 138 -5.25 -12.93 -1.56
N ALA A 139 -6.18 -13.59 -2.25
CA ALA A 139 -7.28 -14.33 -1.62
C ALA A 139 -7.71 -15.50 -2.47
N GLU A 140 -8.08 -16.58 -1.83
CA GLU A 140 -8.75 -17.69 -2.48
C GLU A 140 -10.26 -17.43 -2.48
N LEU A 141 -10.90 -17.55 -3.63
CA LEU A 141 -12.31 -17.26 -3.86
C LEU A 141 -13.07 -18.56 -4.12
N GLU A 142 -14.26 -18.67 -3.57
CA GLU A 142 -15.23 -19.71 -3.94
C GLU A 142 -16.40 -19.01 -4.66
N ILE A 143 -16.40 -19.06 -5.98
CA ILE A 143 -17.38 -18.35 -6.81
C ILE A 143 -18.59 -19.24 -7.01
N VAL A 144 -19.79 -18.67 -6.81
CA VAL A 144 -21.07 -19.35 -7.00
C VAL A 144 -21.78 -18.73 -8.19
N LYS A 145 -22.43 -19.57 -9.01
CA LYS A 145 -23.21 -19.10 -10.15
C LYS A 145 -24.39 -18.23 -9.70
N ASP A 146 -24.73 -17.25 -10.50
CA ASP A 146 -25.86 -16.34 -10.29
C ASP A 146 -25.80 -15.60 -8.95
N ASP A 147 -24.59 -15.41 -8.41
CA ASP A 147 -24.34 -14.72 -7.14
C ASP A 147 -23.19 -13.71 -7.30
N THR A 148 -23.10 -12.79 -6.34
CA THR A 148 -22.01 -11.81 -6.25
C THR A 148 -21.19 -12.08 -4.99
N LEU A 149 -20.01 -12.65 -5.19
CA LEU A 149 -19.05 -12.82 -4.11
C LEU A 149 -18.45 -11.44 -3.72
N GLN A 150 -18.55 -11.09 -2.45
CA GLN A 150 -17.89 -9.92 -1.87
C GLN A 150 -16.70 -10.39 -1.05
N VAL A 151 -15.51 -9.85 -1.32
CA VAL A 151 -14.27 -10.19 -0.63
C VAL A 151 -13.55 -8.94 -0.18
N ILE A 152 -13.05 -8.95 1.06
CA ILE A 152 -12.15 -7.92 1.58
C ILE A 152 -10.73 -8.49 1.54
N VAL A 153 -9.81 -7.78 0.89
CA VAL A 153 -8.42 -8.20 0.78
C VAL A 153 -7.53 -7.16 1.44
N LYS A 154 -6.76 -7.60 2.42
CA LYS A 154 -5.73 -6.77 3.05
C LYS A 154 -4.57 -6.58 2.07
N MET A 155 -4.25 -5.32 1.79
CA MET A 155 -3.10 -4.94 0.98
C MET A 155 -1.87 -4.85 1.89
N GLU A 156 -0.91 -5.72 1.66
CA GLU A 156 0.32 -5.77 2.44
C GLU A 156 1.43 -4.99 1.72
N GLN A 157 2.08 -4.13 2.48
CA GLN A 157 3.30 -3.46 2.01
C GLN A 157 4.43 -4.49 1.92
N ARG A 158 5.22 -4.45 0.84
CA ARG A 158 6.31 -5.40 0.57
C ARG A 158 7.69 -4.76 0.60
N ILE A 159 7.75 -3.45 0.57
CA ILE A 159 8.99 -2.66 0.62
C ILE A 159 9.01 -1.87 1.92
N ARG A 160 10.10 -1.96 2.67
CA ARG A 160 10.35 -1.20 3.90
C ARG A 160 11.57 -0.30 3.75
N SER A 161 11.53 0.90 4.35
CA SER A 161 12.68 1.79 4.45
C SER A 161 13.62 1.35 5.56
N LEU A 162 14.92 1.40 5.28
CA LEU A 162 16.01 1.29 6.26
C LEU A 162 16.83 2.57 6.25
N THR A 163 16.94 3.23 7.38
CA THR A 163 17.87 4.36 7.58
C THR A 163 19.02 3.92 8.49
N LEU A 164 20.22 4.08 7.99
CA LEU A 164 21.46 3.89 8.77
C LEU A 164 22.00 5.27 9.16
N ALA A 165 22.15 5.54 10.45
CA ALA A 165 22.55 6.83 10.97
C ALA A 165 23.79 6.71 11.87
N LEU A 166 24.89 7.33 11.46
CA LEU A 166 26.16 7.36 12.18
C LEU A 166 26.34 8.75 12.80
N LYS A 167 26.30 8.82 14.12
CA LYS A 167 26.61 10.03 14.88
C LYS A 167 28.09 10.33 14.76
N LEU A 168 28.43 11.55 14.37
CA LEU A 168 29.81 12.01 14.22
C LEU A 168 30.27 12.73 15.49
N THR A 169 31.53 12.53 15.84
CA THR A 169 32.17 13.36 16.86
C THR A 169 32.32 14.80 16.38
N PRO A 170 32.23 15.83 17.24
CA PRO A 170 32.48 17.21 16.85
C PRO A 170 33.85 17.38 16.15
N GLY A 171 33.83 17.95 14.93
CA GLY A 171 35.00 18.13 14.09
C GLY A 171 35.25 17.04 13.05
N ASP A 172 34.61 15.88 13.16
CA ASP A 172 34.76 14.80 12.17
C ASP A 172 34.05 15.07 10.84
N LYS A 173 33.01 15.92 10.88
CA LYS A 173 32.30 16.31 9.67
C LYS A 173 33.23 16.93 8.61
N GLU A 174 34.13 17.79 9.04
CA GLU A 174 35.10 18.51 8.19
C GLU A 174 36.20 17.60 7.66
N ARG A 175 36.36 16.42 8.28
CA ARG A 175 37.38 15.42 7.93
C ARG A 175 36.86 14.39 6.89
N ILE A 176 35.59 14.39 6.58
CA ILE A 176 35.00 13.46 5.59
C ILE A 176 34.91 14.16 4.24
N VAL A 177 35.67 13.70 3.25
CA VAL A 177 35.63 14.19 1.86
C VAL A 177 34.59 13.47 1.03
N SER A 178 34.56 12.14 1.13
CA SER A 178 33.60 11.30 0.43
C SER A 178 33.38 9.97 1.16
N THR A 179 32.27 9.33 0.83
CA THR A 179 31.92 8.01 1.34
C THR A 179 31.51 7.09 0.20
N ALA A 180 31.80 5.81 0.33
CA ALA A 180 31.26 4.76 -0.52
C ALA A 180 30.84 3.60 0.39
N ALA A 181 29.68 2.99 0.10
CA ALA A 181 29.19 1.92 0.95
C ALA A 181 28.53 0.80 0.14
N THR A 182 28.56 -0.40 0.70
CA THR A 182 27.80 -1.55 0.20
C THR A 182 27.12 -2.26 1.35
N LEU A 183 25.92 -2.76 1.13
CA LEU A 183 25.19 -3.65 2.06
C LEU A 183 24.81 -4.92 1.31
N THR A 184 25.32 -6.07 1.77
CA THR A 184 25.12 -7.39 1.15
C THR A 184 23.99 -8.17 1.80
N GLY A 185 23.62 -9.33 1.23
CA GLY A 185 22.62 -10.24 1.80
C GLY A 185 21.19 -9.71 1.71
N ILE A 186 20.85 -8.93 0.66
CA ILE A 186 19.54 -8.33 0.48
C ILE A 186 18.71 -9.15 -0.51
N ALA A 187 17.47 -9.46 -0.15
CA ALA A 187 16.53 -10.16 -1.02
C ALA A 187 16.15 -9.30 -2.23
N SER A 188 16.27 -9.87 -3.42
CA SER A 188 15.99 -9.15 -4.68
C SER A 188 14.62 -9.47 -5.28
N ALA A 189 13.95 -10.56 -4.88
CA ALA A 189 12.64 -10.93 -5.41
C ALA A 189 11.78 -11.67 -4.38
N ILE A 190 10.46 -11.45 -4.50
CA ILE A 190 9.43 -12.08 -3.65
C ILE A 190 8.26 -12.57 -4.50
N ASP A 191 7.50 -13.50 -3.95
CA ASP A 191 6.17 -13.84 -4.43
C ASP A 191 5.15 -12.80 -3.92
N LEU A 192 4.34 -12.25 -4.81
CA LEU A 192 3.32 -11.23 -4.48
C LEU A 192 2.16 -11.79 -3.66
N ARG A 193 1.94 -13.11 -3.66
CA ARG A 193 0.82 -13.76 -2.97
C ARG A 193 1.01 -13.81 -1.47
N ASP A 194 2.23 -14.13 -1.03
CA ASP A 194 2.55 -14.36 0.39
C ASP A 194 3.78 -13.58 0.89
N GLY A 195 4.51 -12.90 -0.02
CA GLY A 195 5.74 -12.17 0.32
C GLY A 195 6.95 -13.08 0.52
N ALA A 196 6.87 -14.36 0.20
CA ALA A 196 7.99 -15.28 0.32
C ALA A 196 9.13 -14.90 -0.63
N ILE A 197 10.37 -14.96 -0.14
CA ILE A 197 11.57 -14.71 -0.96
C ILE A 197 11.72 -15.83 -1.97
N THR A 198 11.85 -15.47 -3.26
CA THR A 198 11.90 -16.43 -4.38
C THR A 198 13.29 -16.64 -4.97
N VAL A 199 14.31 -15.96 -4.43
CA VAL A 199 15.71 -16.07 -4.85
C VAL A 199 16.52 -16.93 -3.88
N ALA A 200 17.56 -17.59 -4.40
CA ALA A 200 18.42 -18.46 -3.60
C ALA A 200 19.61 -17.72 -2.96
N GLU A 201 19.97 -16.54 -3.50
CA GLU A 201 21.13 -15.78 -3.08
C GLU A 201 20.77 -14.29 -2.92
N GLY A 202 21.34 -13.68 -1.89
CA GLY A 202 21.23 -12.25 -1.64
C GLY A 202 22.03 -11.41 -2.64
N LYS A 203 21.58 -10.21 -2.82
CA LYS A 203 22.23 -9.17 -3.66
C LYS A 203 22.81 -8.07 -2.79
N THR A 204 23.50 -7.15 -3.44
CA THR A 204 24.09 -5.96 -2.81
C THR A 204 23.28 -4.74 -3.19
N VAL A 205 23.05 -3.87 -2.21
CA VAL A 205 22.56 -2.49 -2.39
C VAL A 205 23.70 -1.51 -2.03
N VAL A 206 23.68 -0.32 -2.63
CA VAL A 206 24.68 0.73 -2.39
C VAL A 206 24.03 1.88 -1.61
N PRO A 207 24.16 1.91 -0.25
CA PRO A 207 23.64 3.02 0.54
C PRO A 207 24.38 4.33 0.21
N ALA A 208 23.65 5.39 -0.13
CA ALA A 208 24.21 6.71 -0.41
C ALA A 208 24.30 7.53 0.89
N PHE A 209 25.43 7.44 1.58
CA PHE A 209 25.65 8.20 2.80
C PHE A 209 25.86 9.69 2.51
N ALA A 210 25.15 10.54 3.26
CA ALA A 210 25.30 11.99 3.22
C ALA A 210 25.32 12.57 4.64
N ILE A 211 26.05 13.69 4.82
CA ILE A 211 26.09 14.39 6.09
C ILE A 211 24.87 15.29 6.22
N ALA A 212 24.10 15.11 7.28
CA ALA A 212 22.95 15.93 7.63
C ALA A 212 23.08 16.49 9.05
N ALA A 213 22.35 17.54 9.34
CA ALA A 213 22.14 17.95 10.73
C ALA A 213 21.24 16.94 11.42
N GLY A 214 21.57 16.52 12.63
CA GLY A 214 20.74 15.62 13.41
C GLY A 214 19.36 16.24 13.64
N SER A 215 18.31 15.53 13.23
CA SER A 215 16.92 15.86 13.53
C SER A 215 16.26 14.65 14.17
N GLY A 216 15.55 14.85 15.27
CA GLY A 216 14.86 13.77 15.96
C GLY A 216 14.82 13.95 17.48
N ARG A 217 13.85 13.32 18.14
CA ARG A 217 13.61 13.47 19.60
C ARG A 217 14.73 12.94 20.50
N THR A 218 15.54 12.02 19.98
CA THR A 218 16.62 11.35 20.74
C THR A 218 18.01 11.85 20.38
N ARG A 219 18.16 12.83 19.46
CA ARG A 219 19.43 13.36 18.96
C ARG A 219 19.68 14.74 19.52
N ALA A 220 20.92 15.01 19.96
CA ALA A 220 21.31 16.36 20.36
C ALA A 220 21.17 17.31 19.16
N GLU A 221 20.40 18.38 19.30
CA GLU A 221 20.26 19.42 18.27
C GLU A 221 21.63 19.88 17.79
N GLY A 222 21.86 19.84 16.46
CA GLY A 222 23.10 20.31 15.86
C GLY A 222 24.23 19.28 15.78
N GLN A 223 24.08 18.06 16.33
CA GLN A 223 25.09 17.02 16.13
C GLN A 223 25.07 16.54 14.67
N PRO A 224 26.20 16.56 13.94
CA PRO A 224 26.25 16.08 12.57
C PRO A 224 26.08 14.56 12.53
N ILE A 225 25.36 14.09 11.52
CA ILE A 225 25.07 12.68 11.29
C ILE A 225 25.45 12.34 9.87
N LEU A 226 26.14 11.23 9.68
CA LEU A 226 26.35 10.60 8.38
C LEU A 226 25.26 9.54 8.20
N SER A 227 24.31 9.75 7.30
CA SER A 227 23.14 8.86 7.15
C SER A 227 22.88 8.47 5.72
N ALA A 228 22.33 7.28 5.56
CA ALA A 228 21.83 6.76 4.28
C ALA A 228 20.47 6.09 4.48
N THR A 229 19.55 6.32 3.57
CA THR A 229 18.26 5.63 3.54
C THR A 229 18.16 4.82 2.26
N GLN A 230 17.73 3.58 2.37
CA GLN A 230 17.42 2.69 1.25
C GLN A 230 16.10 1.96 1.51
N ARG A 231 15.50 1.43 0.44
CA ARG A 231 14.30 0.62 0.49
C ARG A 231 14.56 -0.80 0.03
N MET A 232 14.04 -1.79 0.75
CA MET A 232 14.35 -3.21 0.53
C MET A 232 13.10 -4.07 0.65
N LEU A 233 13.09 -5.21 -0.06
CA LEU A 233 12.10 -6.28 0.13
C LEU A 233 12.34 -7.04 1.44
N GLY A 234 13.61 -7.20 1.85
CA GLY A 234 13.97 -7.94 3.04
C GLY A 234 15.44 -8.29 3.10
N ALA A 235 15.85 -8.84 4.23
CA ALA A 235 17.15 -9.49 4.42
C ALA A 235 17.06 -10.94 3.93
N MET A 236 18.13 -11.43 3.27
CA MET A 236 18.18 -12.82 2.80
C MET A 236 18.33 -13.79 3.97
N PRO A 237 17.39 -14.74 4.17
CA PRO A 237 17.49 -15.72 5.25
C PRO A 237 18.74 -16.58 5.12
N GLY A 238 19.45 -16.75 6.25
CA GLY A 238 20.65 -17.59 6.32
C GLY A 238 21.92 -16.97 5.77
N GLU A 239 21.86 -15.75 5.23
CA GLU A 239 23.02 -14.96 4.82
C GLU A 239 23.32 -13.86 5.83
N LYS A 240 24.56 -13.39 5.81
CA LYS A 240 24.99 -12.22 6.58
C LYS A 240 24.66 -10.92 5.83
N GLN A 241 24.15 -9.95 6.58
CA GLN A 241 23.95 -8.58 6.08
C GLN A 241 25.13 -7.73 6.52
N ILE A 242 26.13 -7.62 5.62
CA ILE A 242 27.37 -6.91 5.91
C ILE A 242 27.35 -5.53 5.27
N LEU A 243 27.41 -4.49 6.12
CA LEU A 243 27.67 -3.12 5.71
C LEU A 243 29.18 -2.93 5.63
N THR A 244 29.68 -2.53 4.45
CA THR A 244 31.05 -2.04 4.27
C THR A 244 30.98 -0.55 3.96
N LEU A 245 31.67 0.29 4.73
CA LEU A 245 31.73 1.74 4.55
C LEU A 245 33.16 2.19 4.37
N ALA A 246 33.48 2.79 3.24
CA ALA A 246 34.75 3.44 2.95
C ALA A 246 34.62 4.96 3.12
N ILE A 247 35.47 5.57 3.92
CA ILE A 247 35.48 7.01 4.22
C ILE A 247 36.82 7.57 3.76
N THR A 248 36.78 8.53 2.83
CA THR A 248 38.00 9.23 2.33
C THR A 248 38.22 10.49 3.14
N LEU A 249 39.42 10.65 3.67
CA LEU A 249 39.87 11.81 4.38
C LEU A 249 40.57 12.85 3.47
N PRO A 250 40.81 14.10 3.92
CA PRO A 250 41.43 15.19 3.12
C PRO A 250 42.86 14.89 2.64
N ASP A 251 43.58 14.06 3.34
CA ASP A 251 44.93 13.58 2.95
C ASP A 251 44.93 12.46 1.92
N GLY A 252 43.70 12.02 1.48
CA GLY A 252 43.49 10.94 0.55
C GLY A 252 43.48 9.53 1.17
N TYR A 253 43.69 9.44 2.51
CA TYR A 253 43.60 8.16 3.19
C TYR A 253 42.13 7.66 3.21
N VAL A 254 41.93 6.34 3.03
CA VAL A 254 40.61 5.70 3.03
C VAL A 254 40.50 4.73 4.21
N HIS A 255 39.62 5.04 5.14
CA HIS A 255 39.22 4.10 6.18
C HIS A 255 38.10 3.21 5.66
N THR A 256 38.28 1.88 5.74
CA THR A 256 37.26 0.90 5.40
C THR A 256 36.78 0.21 6.67
N LEU A 257 35.48 0.36 6.96
CA LEU A 257 34.83 -0.22 8.12
C LEU A 257 33.83 -1.29 7.67
N THR A 258 33.69 -2.31 8.49
CA THR A 258 32.75 -3.39 8.24
C THR A 258 31.88 -3.61 9.49
N SER A 259 30.56 -3.66 9.31
CA SER A 259 29.60 -3.95 10.36
C SER A 259 28.68 -5.08 9.96
N ASP A 260 28.45 -6.04 10.86
CA ASP A 260 27.48 -7.11 10.69
C ASP A 260 26.12 -6.64 11.22
N LEU A 261 25.16 -6.42 10.30
CA LEU A 261 23.80 -5.98 10.61
C LEU A 261 22.80 -7.14 10.67
N THR A 262 23.26 -8.40 10.61
CA THR A 262 22.41 -9.59 10.51
C THR A 262 21.38 -9.67 11.64
N GLU A 263 21.80 -9.44 12.89
CA GLU A 263 20.88 -9.46 14.02
C GLU A 263 19.90 -8.27 14.03
N ALA A 264 20.35 -7.10 13.63
CA ALA A 264 19.49 -5.91 13.54
C ALA A 264 18.44 -6.02 12.43
N LEU A 265 18.73 -6.75 11.37
CA LEU A 265 17.85 -6.92 10.21
C LEU A 265 17.06 -8.23 10.19
N LYS A 266 17.22 -9.12 11.17
CA LYS A 266 16.58 -10.45 11.15
C LYS A 266 15.05 -10.40 11.14
N ASN A 267 14.43 -9.38 11.71
CA ASN A 267 12.99 -9.16 11.74
C ASN A 267 12.55 -8.03 10.81
N PHE A 268 13.36 -7.70 9.80
CA PHE A 268 13.09 -6.57 8.92
C PHE A 268 11.71 -6.60 8.26
N GLY A 269 11.20 -7.78 7.92
CA GLY A 269 9.86 -7.95 7.32
C GLY A 269 8.71 -8.07 8.33
N GLY A 270 8.96 -8.01 9.64
CA GLY A 270 7.93 -8.20 10.68
C GLY A 270 7.05 -6.98 10.93
N ASP A 271 7.55 -5.81 10.61
CA ASP A 271 6.87 -4.51 10.69
C ASP A 271 7.25 -3.70 9.45
N MET A 272 6.32 -2.91 8.91
CA MET A 272 6.56 -2.09 7.70
C MET A 272 6.83 -0.61 8.02
N GLU A 273 6.71 -0.18 9.27
CA GLU A 273 7.18 1.15 9.66
C GLU A 273 8.69 1.28 9.39
N PRO A 274 9.17 2.47 9.02
CA PRO A 274 10.58 2.70 8.73
C PRO A 274 11.49 2.21 9.87
N LEU A 275 12.51 1.43 9.52
CA LEU A 275 13.53 1.00 10.48
C LEU A 275 14.67 2.00 10.45
N GLU A 276 15.00 2.56 11.59
CA GLU A 276 16.17 3.41 11.78
C GLU A 276 17.15 2.73 12.73
N LEU A 277 18.41 2.61 12.30
CA LEU A 277 19.52 2.09 13.10
C LEU A 277 20.54 3.20 13.35
N ASP A 278 20.83 3.47 14.62
CA ASP A 278 21.83 4.44 15.07
C ASP A 278 23.10 3.74 15.55
N ALA A 279 24.27 4.30 15.17
CA ALA A 279 25.56 3.96 15.74
C ALA A 279 26.41 5.23 15.88
N THR A 280 27.57 5.14 16.50
CA THR A 280 28.56 6.23 16.55
C THR A 280 29.74 5.86 15.67
N LEU A 281 30.16 6.80 14.83
CA LEU A 281 31.40 6.72 14.06
C LEU A 281 32.49 7.49 14.77
N GLU A 282 33.60 6.82 15.05
CA GLU A 282 34.80 7.41 15.60
C GLU A 282 35.92 7.38 14.58
N LEU A 283 36.31 8.54 14.07
CA LEU A 283 37.45 8.67 13.17
C LEU A 283 38.74 8.89 14.00
N PRO A 284 39.82 8.16 13.71
CA PRO A 284 41.05 8.30 14.46
C PRO A 284 41.67 9.70 14.30
N VAL A 285 42.25 10.21 15.35
CA VAL A 285 42.99 11.51 15.37
C VAL A 285 44.40 11.33 14.88
N GLU A 286 45.00 10.16 15.09
CA GLU A 286 46.41 9.87 14.76
C GLU A 286 46.51 8.95 13.55
N ALA A 287 47.55 9.15 12.75
CA ALA A 287 47.80 8.28 11.59
C ALA A 287 48.18 6.85 12.06
N GLY A 288 47.53 5.85 11.42
CA GLY A 288 47.78 4.45 11.71
C GLY A 288 46.80 3.81 12.73
N MET A 289 45.85 4.57 13.24
CA MET A 289 44.74 4.03 14.02
C MET A 289 43.53 3.75 13.08
N ASP A 290 42.74 2.74 13.40
CA ASP A 290 41.57 2.40 12.64
C ASP A 290 40.33 3.20 13.09
N ALA A 291 39.48 3.56 12.15
CA ALA A 291 38.13 4.07 12.43
C ALA A 291 37.25 2.95 12.99
N THR A 292 36.29 3.29 13.84
CA THR A 292 35.36 2.31 14.44
C THR A 292 33.92 2.75 14.35
N ILE A 293 33.01 1.77 14.22
CA ILE A 293 31.57 1.96 14.37
C ILE A 293 31.16 1.18 15.61
N THR A 294 30.44 1.84 16.53
CA THR A 294 29.86 1.17 17.71
C THR A 294 28.72 0.26 17.30
N ASP A 295 28.22 -0.55 18.25
CA ASP A 295 27.08 -1.42 18.01
C ASP A 295 25.84 -0.63 17.57
N TRP A 296 25.18 -1.12 16.54
CA TRP A 296 23.97 -0.54 16.02
C TRP A 296 22.79 -0.77 16.96
N LYS A 297 21.96 0.24 17.12
CA LYS A 297 20.74 0.20 17.94
C LYS A 297 19.56 0.69 17.13
N GLU A 298 18.45 0.01 17.26
CA GLU A 298 17.18 0.47 16.73
C GLU A 298 16.74 1.73 17.47
N VAL A 299 16.30 2.72 16.73
CA VAL A 299 15.74 3.96 17.27
C VAL A 299 14.25 3.74 17.50
N ASP A 300 13.84 3.80 18.76
CA ASP A 300 12.41 3.80 19.11
C ASP A 300 11.80 5.16 18.77
N ASN A 301 11.11 5.23 17.66
CA ASN A 301 10.41 6.43 17.18
C ASN A 301 9.11 6.71 17.95
N GLY A 302 8.87 5.97 19.04
CA GLY A 302 7.74 6.19 19.97
C GLY A 302 6.40 5.98 19.28
N HIS A 303 6.06 4.75 18.99
CA HIS A 303 4.68 4.37 18.67
C HIS A 303 3.84 4.62 19.93
N ILE A 304 3.07 5.70 19.93
CA ILE A 304 2.09 5.96 21.00
C ILE A 304 0.88 5.09 20.67
N ASP A 305 0.76 3.95 21.33
CA ASP A 305 -0.50 3.21 21.38
C ASP A 305 -1.57 4.10 22.04
N ILE A 306 -2.39 4.71 21.22
CA ILE A 306 -3.60 5.40 21.70
C ILE A 306 -4.66 4.32 21.92
N HIS A 307 -4.79 3.90 23.18
CA HIS A 307 -5.89 3.06 23.64
C HIS A 307 -7.20 3.82 23.67
#